data_b7d4c1e6c6d0c884fab6ce80cbf82742
#
_entry.id   b7d4c1e6c6d0c884fab6ce80cbf82742
#
_cell.length_a   1.000
_cell.length_b   1.000
_cell.length_c   1.000
_cell.angle_alpha   90.00
_cell.angle_beta   90.00
_cell.angle_gamma   90.00
#
_symmetry.space_group_name_H-M   'P 1'
#
loop_
_entity.id
_entity.type
_entity.pdbx_description
1 polymer ?
#
loop_
_entity_poly.entity_id
_entity_poly.type
_entity_poly.pdbx_seq_one_letter_code
_entity_poly.pdbx_strand_id
1 'polypeptide(L)'
;MNSPLDTNLVDKAIIAATIAHGGTERRGKGFPYIIHPLEAMAIVATITNDPELLSAAVLHDAIEDTSMTYDEIKDQFGERVANLVAK
;
A
#
# COMPACT_ATOMS: atom_id res chain seq x y z
N MET A 1 14.75 -16.28 6.95
CA MET A 1 14.23 -16.43 8.29
C MET A 1 12.77 -16.02 8.38
N ASN A 2 11.93 -16.84 8.96
CA ASN A 2 10.51 -16.54 9.05
C ASN A 2 10.21 -15.72 10.29
N SER A 3 9.60 -14.60 10.05
CA SER A 3 9.07 -13.74 11.09
C SER A 3 7.58 -14.02 11.22
N PRO A 4 6.97 -13.83 12.42
CA PRO A 4 5.51 -13.85 12.50
C PRO A 4 4.86 -12.78 11.62
N LEU A 5 5.64 -11.76 11.21
CA LEU A 5 5.20 -10.77 10.24
C LEU A 5 5.78 -11.13 8.88
N ASP A 6 4.97 -11.06 7.85
CA ASP A 6 5.48 -11.17 6.49
C ASP A 6 5.95 -9.80 6.02
N THR A 7 7.16 -9.42 6.46
CA THR A 7 7.72 -8.13 6.12
C THR A 7 8.00 -8.01 4.62
N ASN A 8 8.24 -9.15 3.96
CA ASN A 8 8.47 -9.15 2.52
C ASN A 8 7.23 -8.66 1.76
N LEU A 9 6.04 -9.07 2.19
CA LEU A 9 4.80 -8.62 1.56
C LEU A 9 4.62 -7.10 1.76
N VAL A 10 4.83 -6.62 2.98
CA VAL A 10 4.70 -5.20 3.28
C VAL A 10 5.72 -4.37 2.51
N ASP A 11 6.97 -4.80 2.48
CA ASP A 11 8.03 -4.12 1.73
C ASP A 11 7.67 -4.02 0.25
N LYS A 12 7.17 -5.11 -0.31
CA LYS A 12 6.75 -5.18 -1.70
C LYS A 12 5.60 -4.21 -1.98
N ALA A 13 4.66 -4.11 -1.04
CA ALA A 13 3.53 -3.19 -1.17
C ALA A 13 3.99 -1.73 -1.13
N ILE A 14 4.93 -1.39 -0.25
CA ILE A 14 5.49 -0.04 -0.18
C ILE A 14 6.18 0.33 -1.49
N ILE A 15 6.98 -0.58 -2.03
CA ILE A 15 7.67 -0.36 -3.31
C ILE A 15 6.66 -0.16 -4.43
N ALA A 16 5.64 -1.02 -4.49
CA ALA A 16 4.62 -0.92 -5.53
C ALA A 16 3.86 0.41 -5.44
N ALA A 17 3.51 0.84 -4.24
CA ALA A 17 2.82 2.12 -4.04
C ALA A 17 3.71 3.29 -4.46
N THR A 18 4.99 3.23 -4.12
CA THR A 18 5.95 4.27 -4.48
C THR A 18 6.07 4.41 -5.99
N ILE A 19 6.18 3.29 -6.69
CA ILE A 19 6.27 3.29 -8.16
C ILE A 19 4.96 3.78 -8.78
N ALA A 20 3.83 3.31 -8.27
CA ALA A 20 2.51 3.64 -8.81
C ALA A 20 2.22 5.14 -8.71
N HIS A 21 2.54 5.76 -7.58
CA HIS A 21 2.33 7.19 -7.40
C HIS A 21 3.40 8.06 -8.07
N GLY A 22 4.57 7.46 -8.34
CA GLY A 22 5.57 7.98 -9.26
C GLY A 22 5.95 9.45 -9.18
N GLY A 23 6.41 9.92 -8.03
CA GLY A 23 6.88 11.30 -7.91
C GLY A 23 5.78 12.36 -7.84
N THR A 24 4.52 11.95 -7.74
CA THR A 24 3.39 12.86 -7.61
C THR A 24 3.53 13.67 -6.30
N GLU A 25 3.30 14.97 -6.42
CA GLU A 25 3.32 15.86 -5.27
C GLU A 25 1.95 15.88 -4.60
N ARG A 26 1.94 15.88 -3.27
CA ARG A 26 0.71 15.87 -2.51
C ARG A 26 0.08 17.27 -2.50
N ARG A 27 -0.85 17.50 -3.44
CA ARG A 27 -1.74 18.66 -3.46
C ARG A 27 -1.07 20.01 -3.17
N GLY A 28 0.10 20.23 -3.73
CA GLY A 28 0.78 21.50 -3.55
C GLY A 28 1.40 21.68 -2.17
N LYS A 29 1.53 20.61 -1.42
CA LYS A 29 2.14 20.66 -0.08
C LYS A 29 3.67 20.66 -0.12
N GLY A 30 4.26 20.51 -1.30
CA GLY A 30 5.69 20.55 -1.44
C GLY A 30 6.41 19.26 -1.04
N PHE A 31 5.69 18.14 -0.91
CA PHE A 31 6.33 16.87 -0.61
C PHE A 31 5.66 15.73 -1.38
N PRO A 32 6.38 14.59 -1.54
CA PRO A 32 5.88 13.49 -2.36
C PRO A 32 4.56 12.92 -1.86
N TYR A 33 3.68 12.57 -2.79
CA TYR A 33 2.38 12.00 -2.48
C TYR A 33 2.49 10.71 -1.65
N ILE A 34 3.56 9.92 -1.84
CA ILE A 34 3.75 8.66 -1.12
C ILE A 34 3.68 8.82 0.40
N ILE A 35 3.96 10.01 0.91
CA ILE A 35 3.87 10.26 2.36
C ILE A 35 2.47 9.96 2.88
N HIS A 36 1.43 10.29 2.10
CA HIS A 36 0.04 10.05 2.51
C HIS A 36 -0.27 8.56 2.71
N PRO A 37 -0.03 7.66 1.74
CA PRO A 37 -0.26 6.24 1.99
C PRO A 37 0.65 5.66 3.08
N LEU A 38 1.87 6.17 3.24
CA LEU A 38 2.73 5.73 4.33
C LEU A 38 2.16 6.13 5.70
N GLU A 39 1.59 7.33 5.81
CA GLU A 39 0.92 7.76 7.03
C GLU A 39 -0.27 6.86 7.36
N ALA A 40 -1.07 6.51 6.34
CA ALA A 40 -2.22 5.63 6.52
C ALA A 40 -1.77 4.26 7.05
N MET A 41 -0.70 3.72 6.47
CA MET A 41 -0.14 2.45 6.92
C MET A 41 0.38 2.55 8.36
N ALA A 42 1.03 3.65 8.70
CA ALA A 42 1.56 3.85 10.06
C ALA A 42 0.45 3.87 11.10
N ILE A 43 -0.68 4.49 10.77
CA ILE A 43 -1.85 4.52 11.67
C ILE A 43 -2.39 3.11 11.86
N VAL A 44 -2.54 2.34 10.80
CA VAL A 44 -3.02 0.95 10.88
C VAL A 44 -2.04 0.10 11.71
N ALA A 45 -0.75 0.36 11.58
CA ALA A 45 0.29 -0.37 12.32
C ALA A 45 0.21 -0.16 13.83
N THR A 46 -0.50 0.86 14.30
CA THR A 46 -0.69 1.07 15.73
C THR A 46 -1.66 0.07 16.34
N ILE A 47 -2.49 -0.59 15.52
CA ILE A 47 -3.54 -1.48 16.01
C ILE A 47 -3.42 -2.91 15.50
N THR A 48 -2.56 -3.17 14.53
CA THR A 48 -2.39 -4.52 13.99
C THR A 48 -0.99 -4.71 13.41
N ASN A 49 -0.57 -5.98 13.36
CA ASN A 49 0.63 -6.37 12.65
C ASN A 49 0.32 -7.30 11.47
N ASP A 50 -0.94 -7.36 11.04
CA ASP A 50 -1.38 -8.18 9.92
C ASP A 50 -0.75 -7.65 8.63
N PRO A 51 0.16 -8.39 7.97
CA PRO A 51 0.86 -7.88 6.80
C PRO A 51 -0.07 -7.59 5.63
N GLU A 52 -1.16 -8.34 5.49
CA GLU A 52 -2.12 -8.08 4.41
C GLU A 52 -2.89 -6.78 4.66
N LEU A 53 -3.25 -6.52 5.90
CA LEU A 53 -3.96 -5.29 6.24
C LEU A 53 -3.04 -4.07 6.09
N LEU A 54 -1.78 -4.19 6.51
CA LEU A 54 -0.79 -3.13 6.35
C LEU A 54 -0.53 -2.85 4.87
N SER A 55 -0.41 -3.91 4.07
CA SER A 55 -0.21 -3.79 2.62
C SER A 55 -1.39 -3.10 1.95
N ALA A 56 -2.60 -3.46 2.34
CA ALA A 56 -3.81 -2.83 1.82
C ALA A 56 -3.83 -1.34 2.17
N ALA A 57 -3.40 -0.98 3.36
CA ALA A 57 -3.39 0.41 3.80
C ALA A 57 -2.47 1.28 2.93
N VAL A 58 -1.28 0.77 2.61
CA VAL A 58 -0.33 1.54 1.80
C VAL A 58 -0.73 1.57 0.32
N LEU A 59 -1.53 0.60 -0.14
CA LEU A 59 -2.01 0.54 -1.53
C LEU A 59 -3.40 1.17 -1.69
N HIS A 60 -3.97 1.67 -0.63
CA HIS A 60 -5.37 2.09 -0.54
C HIS A 60 -5.80 3.02 -1.68
N ASP A 61 -4.99 4.03 -2.00
CA ASP A 61 -5.36 5.01 -3.03
C ASP A 61 -4.88 4.63 -4.42
N ALA A 62 -4.14 3.54 -4.56
CA ALA A 62 -3.47 3.23 -5.83
C ALA A 62 -4.45 2.95 -6.96
N ILE A 63 -5.56 2.25 -6.68
CA ILE A 63 -6.54 1.94 -7.71
C ILE A 63 -7.20 3.21 -8.26
N GLU A 64 -7.53 4.15 -7.36
CA GLU A 64 -8.23 5.37 -7.77
C GLU A 64 -7.31 6.41 -8.41
N ASP A 65 -6.09 6.53 -7.88
CA ASP A 65 -5.22 7.65 -8.20
C ASP A 65 -4.08 7.30 -9.16
N THR A 66 -3.93 6.03 -9.52
CA THR A 66 -2.86 5.59 -10.43
C THR A 66 -3.43 4.61 -11.46
N SER A 67 -2.56 4.12 -12.35
CA SER A 67 -2.96 3.11 -13.33
C SER A 67 -3.00 1.69 -12.78
N MET A 68 -2.70 1.51 -11.49
CA MET A 68 -2.71 0.19 -10.88
C MET A 68 -4.13 -0.37 -10.79
N THR A 69 -4.32 -1.63 -11.18
CA THR A 69 -5.63 -2.26 -11.23
C THR A 69 -5.82 -3.28 -10.12
N TYR A 70 -7.09 -3.62 -9.86
CA TYR A 70 -7.45 -4.68 -8.93
C TYR A 70 -6.72 -6.00 -9.28
N ASP A 71 -6.71 -6.35 -10.57
CA ASP A 71 -6.09 -7.61 -11.00
C ASP A 71 -4.59 -7.63 -10.76
N GLU A 72 -3.92 -6.50 -10.94
CA GLU A 72 -2.49 -6.38 -10.65
C GLU A 72 -2.23 -6.57 -9.16
N ILE A 73 -3.05 -5.99 -8.31
CA ILE A 73 -2.90 -6.13 -6.85
C ILE A 73 -3.16 -7.58 -6.44
N LYS A 74 -4.20 -8.18 -7.00
CA LYS A 74 -4.54 -9.58 -6.72
C LYS A 74 -3.38 -10.51 -7.09
N ASP A 75 -2.80 -10.32 -8.28
CA ASP A 75 -1.69 -11.14 -8.74
C ASP A 75 -0.45 -11.02 -7.85
N GLN A 76 -0.16 -9.82 -7.39
CA GLN A 76 1.07 -9.54 -6.66
C GLN A 76 0.93 -9.74 -5.15
N PHE A 77 -0.25 -9.48 -4.59
CA PHE A 77 -0.44 -9.43 -3.14
C PHE A 77 -1.52 -10.37 -2.63
N GLY A 78 -2.28 -10.99 -3.53
CA GLY A 78 -3.33 -11.92 -3.17
C GLY A 78 -4.71 -11.30 -3.14
N GLU A 79 -5.71 -12.15 -3.14
CA GLU A 79 -7.11 -11.74 -3.26
C GLU A 79 -7.57 -10.91 -2.06
N ARG A 80 -7.13 -11.28 -0.86
CA ARG A 80 -7.55 -10.56 0.34
C ARG A 80 -7.08 -9.11 0.32
N VAL A 81 -5.82 -8.90 -0.07
CA VAL A 81 -5.28 -7.53 -0.17
C VAL A 81 -6.04 -6.76 -1.23
N ALA A 82 -6.26 -7.35 -2.41
CA ALA A 82 -6.99 -6.69 -3.48
C ALA A 82 -8.41 -6.31 -3.05
N ASN A 83 -9.10 -7.20 -2.34
CA ASN A 83 -10.45 -6.91 -1.86
C ASN A 83 -10.47 -5.81 -0.81
N LEU A 84 -9.48 -5.78 0.07
CA LEU A 84 -9.38 -4.73 1.09
C LEU A 84 -9.13 -3.36 0.44
N VAL A 85 -8.28 -3.32 -0.59
CA VAL A 85 -7.98 -2.08 -1.31
C VAL A 85 -9.20 -1.58 -2.07
N ALA A 86 -9.96 -2.50 -2.67
CA ALA A 86 -11.10 -2.16 -3.53
C ALA A 86 -12.36 -1.73 -2.76
N LYS A 87 -12.34 -1.85 -1.46
CA LYS A 87 -13.50 -1.50 -0.65
C LYS A 87 -13.84 0.01 -0.67
#